data_6ca45fd1003a33d1d1d0282eb6315024
#
_entry.id   6ca45fd1003a33d1d1d0282eb6315024
#
_cell.length_a   1.000
_cell.length_b   1.000
_cell.length_c   1.000
_cell.angle_alpha   90.00
_cell.angle_beta   90.00
_cell.angle_gamma   90.00
#
_symmetry.space_group_name_H-M   'P 1'
#
loop_
_entity.id
_entity.type
_entity.pdbx_description
1 polymer ?
#
loop_
_entity_poly.entity_id
_entity_poly.type
_entity_poly.pdbx_seq_one_letter_code
_entity_poly.pdbx_strand_id
1 'polypeptide(L)'
;MIKDAPEDYKPWFFRLAPQSKAPATEFGSWKAERNRLTINEANEWMQKGGNIGVAGMKNDPLVNVDLDGKNVNKEALKPTLTVRSRSRTGIHGFYFTANKADIPNIPTDDDGEVRCRGQYVVVAGSYVPTDPETVPEEYRDTAGYYTVEDKQPPAWITFNDLPEFFKEKYRKNMEAKIPKPRTYTPKHANGKQSALFSIAASDVVSREGGDLNPTKRWSCIFHDSSTEANMSISDKGLLQCWRHSVSHNGLQALAVLSGYMSCEEAGSPHRGGGASPSMMTGDDGAILHAWIYAKKYGYIPEDDPVPVRALHYIARKHGLYKPKNGELLPPPVYAKVLSILEEDY
;
A
#
# COMPACT_ATOMS: atom_id res chain seq x y z
N MET A 1 -16.52 -18.13 -12.77
CA MET A 1 -16.39 -16.76 -12.34
C MET A 1 -15.01 -16.15 -12.65
N ILE A 2 -13.96 -16.91 -12.95
CA ILE A 2 -12.61 -16.38 -13.20
C ILE A 2 -11.98 -17.17 -14.37
N LYS A 3 -12.64 -17.16 -15.56
CA LYS A 3 -12.12 -17.91 -16.72
C LYS A 3 -10.78 -17.40 -17.25
N ASP A 4 -10.42 -16.13 -16.96
CA ASP A 4 -9.23 -15.47 -17.46
C ASP A 4 -8.26 -15.05 -16.31
N ALA A 5 -8.47 -15.58 -15.10
CA ALA A 5 -7.52 -15.39 -14.00
C ALA A 5 -6.22 -16.15 -14.28
N PRO A 6 -5.08 -15.67 -13.78
CA PRO A 6 -3.86 -16.46 -13.74
C PRO A 6 -4.13 -17.82 -13.09
N GLU A 7 -3.52 -18.89 -13.63
CA GLU A 7 -3.79 -20.29 -13.25
C GLU A 7 -3.66 -20.53 -11.74
N ASP A 8 -2.75 -19.82 -11.09
CA ASP A 8 -2.49 -19.93 -9.65
C ASP A 8 -3.17 -18.85 -8.80
N TYR A 9 -3.99 -17.97 -9.41
CA TYR A 9 -4.60 -16.89 -8.66
C TYR A 9 -5.68 -17.39 -7.72
N LYS A 10 -5.51 -17.07 -6.43
CA LYS A 10 -6.51 -17.30 -5.39
C LYS A 10 -6.92 -15.93 -4.82
N PRO A 11 -8.21 -15.55 -4.88
CA PRO A 11 -8.67 -14.30 -4.29
C PRO A 11 -8.36 -14.22 -2.79
N TRP A 12 -8.02 -13.03 -2.30
CA TRP A 12 -7.86 -12.79 -0.88
C TRP A 12 -9.18 -12.38 -0.27
N PHE A 13 -10.05 -13.37 -0.01
CA PHE A 13 -11.29 -13.14 0.74
C PHE A 13 -11.02 -13.17 2.23
N PHE A 14 -11.73 -12.33 2.98
CA PHE A 14 -11.66 -12.29 4.43
C PHE A 14 -12.97 -11.80 5.04
N ARG A 15 -13.15 -12.06 6.36
CA ARG A 15 -14.36 -11.74 7.10
C ARG A 15 -14.47 -10.25 7.40
N LEU A 16 -15.61 -9.68 7.06
CA LEU A 16 -16.06 -8.41 7.57
C LEU A 16 -17.15 -8.67 8.63
N ALA A 17 -17.26 -7.77 9.59
CA ALA A 17 -18.31 -7.86 10.62
C ALA A 17 -19.70 -7.79 9.99
N PRO A 18 -20.72 -8.44 10.59
CA PRO A 18 -22.09 -8.32 10.14
C PRO A 18 -22.53 -6.86 10.02
N GLN A 19 -23.26 -6.54 8.97
CA GLN A 19 -23.80 -5.20 8.69
C GLN A 19 -22.73 -4.08 8.66
N SER A 20 -21.46 -4.42 8.40
CA SER A 20 -20.33 -3.49 8.44
C SER A 20 -19.41 -3.68 7.25
N LYS A 21 -18.65 -2.63 6.94
CA LYS A 21 -17.50 -2.69 6.02
C LYS A 21 -16.20 -3.02 6.76
N ALA A 22 -16.19 -2.97 8.09
CA ALA A 22 -14.99 -3.19 8.90
C ALA A 22 -14.63 -4.67 8.98
N PRO A 23 -13.34 -5.04 9.02
CA PRO A 23 -12.91 -6.40 9.29
C PRO A 23 -13.45 -6.92 10.63
N ALA A 24 -13.78 -8.20 10.67
CA ALA A 24 -14.21 -8.88 11.89
C ALA A 24 -13.00 -9.08 12.82
N THR A 25 -12.92 -8.27 13.89
CA THR A 25 -11.73 -8.14 14.74
C THR A 25 -11.45 -9.36 15.61
N GLU A 26 -12.47 -10.17 15.89
CA GLU A 26 -12.34 -11.42 16.65
C GLU A 26 -11.43 -12.46 16.00
N PHE A 27 -11.16 -12.34 14.70
CA PHE A 27 -10.23 -13.21 13.95
C PHE A 27 -8.82 -12.64 13.85
N GLY A 28 -8.59 -11.43 14.39
CA GLY A 28 -7.32 -10.70 14.29
C GLY A 28 -7.12 -10.07 12.92
N SER A 29 -5.86 -9.90 12.51
CA SER A 29 -5.53 -9.21 11.26
C SER A 29 -6.07 -9.93 10.03
N TRP A 30 -6.87 -9.24 9.22
CA TRP A 30 -7.38 -9.76 7.95
C TRP A 30 -6.27 -9.99 6.89
N LYS A 31 -5.10 -9.37 7.06
CA LYS A 31 -3.92 -9.57 6.19
C LYS A 31 -3.12 -10.83 6.53
N ALA A 32 -3.41 -11.48 7.65
CA ALA A 32 -2.75 -12.72 8.01
C ALA A 32 -3.24 -13.87 7.11
N GLU A 33 -2.33 -14.69 6.57
CA GLU A 33 -2.66 -15.79 5.65
C GLU A 33 -3.70 -16.75 6.24
N ARG A 34 -3.65 -17.00 7.56
CA ARG A 34 -4.64 -17.84 8.25
C ARG A 34 -6.09 -17.30 8.20
N ASN A 35 -6.27 -16.02 7.88
CA ASN A 35 -7.58 -15.37 7.77
C ASN A 35 -8.08 -15.24 6.34
N ARG A 36 -7.28 -15.68 5.37
CA ARG A 36 -7.68 -15.81 3.98
C ARG A 36 -8.67 -16.94 3.84
N LEU A 37 -9.81 -16.64 3.27
CA LEU A 37 -10.91 -17.58 3.11
C LEU A 37 -10.88 -18.22 1.72
N THR A 38 -11.25 -19.49 1.67
CA THR A 38 -11.72 -20.12 0.45
C THR A 38 -13.11 -19.59 0.08
N ILE A 39 -13.54 -19.84 -1.15
CA ILE A 39 -14.90 -19.46 -1.61
C ILE A 39 -15.98 -20.11 -0.74
N ASN A 40 -15.79 -21.36 -0.32
CA ASN A 40 -16.74 -22.07 0.52
C ASN A 40 -16.86 -21.43 1.90
N GLU A 41 -15.73 -21.15 2.56
CA GLU A 41 -15.71 -20.47 3.86
C GLU A 41 -16.30 -19.05 3.79
N ALA A 42 -16.06 -18.33 2.69
CA ALA A 42 -16.68 -17.01 2.47
C ALA A 42 -18.20 -17.13 2.36
N ASN A 43 -18.71 -18.11 1.60
CA ASN A 43 -20.15 -18.37 1.47
C ASN A 43 -20.77 -18.77 2.81
N GLU A 44 -20.13 -19.64 3.58
CA GLU A 44 -20.62 -20.03 4.92
C GLU A 44 -20.69 -18.83 5.87
N TRP A 45 -19.71 -17.93 5.80
CA TRP A 45 -19.74 -16.71 6.62
C TRP A 45 -20.89 -15.79 6.23
N MET A 46 -21.14 -15.62 4.93
CA MET A 46 -22.26 -14.82 4.44
C MET A 46 -23.62 -15.43 4.82
N GLN A 47 -23.76 -16.76 4.75
CA GLN A 47 -24.98 -17.46 5.20
C GLN A 47 -25.29 -17.24 6.69
N LYS A 48 -24.25 -16.98 7.51
CA LYS A 48 -24.38 -16.63 8.93
C LYS A 48 -24.63 -15.11 9.17
N GLY A 49 -24.86 -14.36 8.11
CA GLY A 49 -25.12 -12.91 8.18
C GLY A 49 -23.86 -12.04 8.21
N GLY A 50 -22.69 -12.61 8.02
CA GLY A 50 -21.44 -11.85 7.91
C GLY A 50 -21.23 -11.26 6.52
N ASN A 51 -20.32 -10.31 6.40
CA ASN A 51 -19.91 -9.70 5.14
C ASN A 51 -18.53 -10.20 4.72
N ILE A 52 -18.20 -10.04 3.45
CA ILE A 52 -16.91 -10.45 2.88
C ILE A 52 -16.23 -9.26 2.21
N GLY A 53 -14.94 -9.09 2.50
CA GLY A 53 -14.03 -8.25 1.75
C GLY A 53 -13.17 -9.06 0.79
N VAL A 54 -12.80 -8.46 -0.34
CA VAL A 54 -11.77 -8.97 -1.23
C VAL A 54 -10.66 -7.94 -1.40
N ALA A 55 -9.44 -8.34 -1.15
CA ALA A 55 -8.28 -7.46 -1.18
C ALA A 55 -7.37 -7.70 -2.37
N GLY A 56 -6.87 -6.61 -2.94
CA GLY A 56 -5.68 -6.65 -3.77
C GLY A 56 -4.44 -6.68 -2.87
N MET A 57 -3.69 -7.77 -2.88
CA MET A 57 -2.46 -7.92 -2.09
C MET A 57 -1.23 -7.50 -2.91
N LYS A 58 -0.08 -7.29 -2.27
CA LYS A 58 1.14 -6.80 -2.95
C LYS A 58 1.60 -7.71 -4.09
N ASN A 59 1.42 -9.01 -3.91
CA ASN A 59 1.96 -10.04 -4.81
C ASN A 59 0.87 -10.75 -5.63
N ASP A 60 -0.36 -10.24 -5.63
CA ASP A 60 -1.45 -10.77 -6.44
C ASP A 60 -1.83 -9.81 -7.58
N PRO A 61 -2.48 -10.27 -8.65
CA PRO A 61 -2.81 -9.43 -9.79
C PRO A 61 -4.04 -8.54 -9.58
N LEU A 62 -4.81 -8.69 -8.50
CA LEU A 62 -6.11 -8.01 -8.34
C LEU A 62 -5.97 -6.51 -8.13
N VAL A 63 -6.69 -5.73 -8.90
CA VAL A 63 -6.87 -4.29 -8.78
C VAL A 63 -8.36 -4.01 -8.66
N ASN A 64 -8.75 -3.28 -7.62
CA ASN A 64 -10.11 -2.80 -7.45
C ASN A 64 -10.16 -1.31 -7.80
N VAL A 65 -11.05 -0.92 -8.69
CA VAL A 65 -11.36 0.47 -9.01
C VAL A 65 -12.71 0.78 -8.42
N ASP A 66 -12.75 1.64 -7.42
CA ASP A 66 -13.95 2.03 -6.69
C ASP A 66 -14.38 3.42 -7.17
N LEU A 67 -15.48 3.49 -7.91
CA LEU A 67 -16.09 4.74 -8.33
C LEU A 67 -17.14 5.13 -7.30
N ASP A 68 -16.99 6.27 -6.67
CA ASP A 68 -17.95 6.85 -5.73
C ASP A 68 -18.42 8.22 -6.22
N GLY A 69 -19.52 8.72 -5.66
CA GLY A 69 -19.98 10.07 -5.90
C GLY A 69 -21.24 10.20 -6.77
N LYS A 70 -21.63 11.45 -7.02
CA LYS A 70 -22.87 11.78 -7.75
C LYS A 70 -22.77 11.60 -9.26
N ASN A 71 -21.54 11.53 -9.79
CA ASN A 71 -21.26 11.50 -11.23
C ASN A 71 -20.61 10.18 -11.66
N VAL A 72 -20.92 9.09 -10.97
CA VAL A 72 -20.40 7.78 -11.33
C VAL A 72 -20.76 7.43 -12.77
N ASN A 73 -19.78 7.51 -13.66
CA ASN A 73 -19.91 7.08 -15.03
C ASN A 73 -19.26 5.71 -15.20
N LYS A 74 -20.10 4.66 -15.27
CA LYS A 74 -19.63 3.29 -15.51
C LYS A 74 -18.90 3.15 -16.87
N GLU A 75 -19.25 3.96 -17.85
CA GLU A 75 -18.61 3.95 -19.18
C GLU A 75 -17.13 4.39 -19.13
N ALA A 76 -16.73 5.06 -18.05
CA ALA A 76 -15.31 5.38 -17.82
C ALA A 76 -14.48 4.13 -17.46
N LEU A 77 -15.12 3.02 -17.08
CA LEU A 77 -14.45 1.77 -16.77
C LEU A 77 -14.32 0.89 -18.01
N LYS A 78 -13.15 0.29 -18.21
CA LYS A 78 -13.03 -0.82 -19.14
C LYS A 78 -13.99 -1.94 -18.73
N PRO A 79 -14.75 -2.56 -19.67
CA PRO A 79 -15.71 -3.60 -19.33
C PRO A 79 -15.08 -4.73 -18.51
N THR A 80 -15.70 -5.04 -17.35
CA THR A 80 -15.18 -5.99 -16.37
C THR A 80 -16.29 -6.46 -15.42
N LEU A 81 -15.97 -7.40 -14.52
CA LEU A 81 -16.83 -7.69 -13.38
C LEU A 81 -17.05 -6.41 -12.56
N THR A 82 -18.30 -6.01 -12.38
CA THR A 82 -18.65 -4.87 -11.52
C THR A 82 -19.64 -5.24 -10.44
N VAL A 83 -19.49 -4.60 -9.29
CA VAL A 83 -20.39 -4.71 -8.14
C VAL A 83 -20.89 -3.32 -7.76
N ARG A 84 -22.19 -3.14 -7.73
CA ARG A 84 -22.83 -1.90 -7.28
C ARG A 84 -22.81 -1.83 -5.76
N SER A 85 -22.45 -0.66 -5.24
CA SER A 85 -22.36 -0.43 -3.80
C SER A 85 -23.73 -0.41 -3.11
N ARG A 86 -23.74 -0.46 -1.79
CA ARG A 86 -24.94 -0.45 -0.94
C ARG A 86 -25.87 0.76 -1.14
N SER A 87 -25.30 1.92 -1.43
CA SER A 87 -26.03 3.18 -1.69
C SER A 87 -26.50 3.32 -3.13
N ARG A 88 -26.15 2.36 -4.00
CA ARG A 88 -26.42 2.37 -5.43
C ARG A 88 -25.75 3.48 -6.23
N THR A 89 -24.99 4.35 -5.56
CA THR A 89 -24.26 5.46 -6.18
C THR A 89 -22.83 5.10 -6.56
N GLY A 90 -22.24 4.06 -5.95
CA GLY A 90 -20.88 3.61 -6.23
C GLY A 90 -20.80 2.29 -6.98
N ILE A 91 -19.70 2.06 -7.69
CA ILE A 91 -19.41 0.83 -8.45
C ILE A 91 -17.98 0.38 -8.18
N HIS A 92 -17.81 -0.87 -7.79
CA HIS A 92 -16.50 -1.52 -7.72
C HIS A 92 -16.24 -2.28 -9.02
N GLY A 93 -15.20 -1.90 -9.76
CA GLY A 93 -14.67 -2.65 -10.91
C GLY A 93 -13.51 -3.54 -10.47
N PHE A 94 -13.53 -4.81 -10.90
CA PHE A 94 -12.50 -5.79 -10.57
C PHE A 94 -11.62 -6.07 -11.79
N TYR A 95 -10.33 -5.89 -11.64
CA TYR A 95 -9.36 -6.03 -12.73
C TYR A 95 -8.17 -6.89 -12.32
N PHE A 96 -7.44 -7.37 -13.32
CA PHE A 96 -6.12 -7.92 -13.14
C PHE A 96 -5.06 -7.04 -13.78
N THR A 97 -3.85 -7.05 -13.23
CA THR A 97 -2.67 -6.43 -13.82
C THR A 97 -1.52 -7.41 -13.84
N ALA A 98 -0.75 -7.39 -14.91
CA ALA A 98 0.47 -8.21 -15.02
C ALA A 98 1.59 -7.68 -14.12
N ASN A 99 1.64 -6.37 -13.92
CA ASN A 99 2.63 -5.73 -13.08
C ASN A 99 1.97 -4.80 -12.05
N LYS A 100 1.88 -5.28 -10.83
CA LYS A 100 1.29 -4.54 -9.70
C LYS A 100 2.03 -3.24 -9.38
N ALA A 101 3.32 -3.16 -9.71
CA ALA A 101 4.13 -1.96 -9.47
C ALA A 101 3.67 -0.78 -10.33
N ASP A 102 3.08 -1.03 -11.50
CA ASP A 102 2.66 0.01 -12.43
C ASP A 102 1.35 0.70 -12.03
N ILE A 103 0.54 0.07 -11.19
CA ILE A 103 -0.73 0.63 -10.73
C ILE A 103 -0.60 1.02 -9.25
N PRO A 104 -0.54 2.33 -8.93
CA PRO A 104 -0.50 2.79 -7.54
C PRO A 104 -1.88 2.68 -6.88
N ASN A 105 -1.91 2.63 -5.55
CA ASN A 105 -3.11 3.02 -4.84
C ASN A 105 -3.37 4.51 -5.08
N ILE A 106 -4.59 4.87 -5.45
CA ILE A 106 -5.01 6.26 -5.62
C ILE A 106 -6.06 6.53 -4.56
N PRO A 107 -5.79 7.45 -3.60
CA PRO A 107 -6.65 7.66 -2.44
C PRO A 107 -8.00 8.25 -2.82
N THR A 108 -8.94 8.04 -1.92
CA THR A 108 -10.33 8.50 -2.01
C THR A 108 -10.45 10.00 -2.20
N ASP A 109 -11.33 10.41 -3.09
CA ASP A 109 -11.95 11.71 -3.18
C ASP A 109 -13.42 11.56 -3.62
N ASP A 110 -14.03 12.64 -4.09
CA ASP A 110 -15.45 12.64 -4.51
C ASP A 110 -15.73 11.72 -5.72
N ASP A 111 -14.71 11.32 -6.48
CA ASP A 111 -14.83 10.49 -7.68
C ASP A 111 -14.49 9.01 -7.42
N GLY A 112 -13.88 8.70 -6.27
CA GLY A 112 -13.53 7.33 -5.88
C GLY A 112 -12.05 7.09 -5.68
N GLU A 113 -11.62 5.82 -5.79
CA GLU A 113 -10.25 5.40 -5.47
C GLU A 113 -9.80 4.17 -6.26
N VAL A 114 -8.49 3.96 -6.35
CA VAL A 114 -7.89 2.72 -6.86
C VAL A 114 -7.24 1.97 -5.69
N ARG A 115 -7.74 0.76 -5.43
CA ARG A 115 -7.33 -0.11 -4.31
C ARG A 115 -6.63 -1.35 -4.83
N CYS A 116 -5.32 -1.37 -4.79
CA CYS A 116 -4.56 -2.49 -5.36
C CYS A 116 -3.53 -3.15 -4.43
N ARG A 117 -3.07 -2.47 -3.37
CA ARG A 117 -2.01 -3.00 -2.49
C ARG A 117 -2.40 -2.90 -1.03
N GLY A 118 -2.79 -4.04 -0.44
CA GLY A 118 -3.19 -4.11 0.96
C GLY A 118 -4.47 -3.34 1.29
N GLN A 119 -5.32 -3.13 0.28
CA GLN A 119 -6.63 -2.49 0.40
C GLN A 119 -7.71 -3.40 -0.18
N TYR A 120 -8.96 -3.19 0.20
CA TYR A 120 -10.06 -4.06 -0.13
C TYR A 120 -11.33 -3.32 -0.51
N VAL A 121 -12.22 -4.03 -1.15
CA VAL A 121 -13.61 -3.66 -1.38
C VAL A 121 -14.55 -4.73 -0.84
N VAL A 122 -15.79 -4.35 -0.58
CA VAL A 122 -16.86 -5.27 -0.17
C VAL A 122 -17.39 -6.01 -1.38
N VAL A 123 -17.58 -7.31 -1.29
CA VAL A 123 -18.07 -8.12 -2.41
C VAL A 123 -19.60 -8.18 -2.47
N ALA A 124 -20.12 -8.56 -3.62
CA ALA A 124 -21.56 -8.79 -3.84
C ALA A 124 -22.11 -9.86 -2.88
N GLY A 125 -23.35 -9.66 -2.44
CA GLY A 125 -24.04 -10.47 -1.44
C GLY A 125 -23.87 -9.95 -0.01
N SER A 126 -22.90 -9.07 0.25
CA SER A 126 -22.74 -8.42 1.55
C SER A 126 -23.85 -7.39 1.78
N TYR A 127 -24.23 -7.21 3.06
CA TYR A 127 -25.23 -6.24 3.46
C TYR A 127 -24.67 -5.24 4.47
N VAL A 128 -24.82 -3.95 4.19
CA VAL A 128 -24.46 -2.86 5.13
C VAL A 128 -25.63 -1.88 5.15
N PRO A 129 -26.24 -1.62 6.31
CA PRO A 129 -27.41 -0.75 6.42
C PRO A 129 -27.23 0.58 5.69
N THR A 130 -28.25 0.99 4.94
CA THR A 130 -28.29 2.26 4.22
C THR A 130 -29.71 2.77 4.32
N ASP A 131 -29.87 4.07 4.52
CA ASP A 131 -31.18 4.71 4.52
C ASP A 131 -31.78 4.61 3.11
N PRO A 132 -32.92 3.90 2.93
CA PRO A 132 -33.57 3.74 1.62
C PRO A 132 -33.92 5.06 0.95
N GLU A 133 -34.18 6.11 1.72
CA GLU A 133 -34.53 7.44 1.17
C GLU A 133 -33.33 8.11 0.48
N THR A 134 -32.10 7.69 0.79
CA THR A 134 -30.89 8.19 0.12
C THR A 134 -30.53 7.42 -1.14
N VAL A 135 -31.28 6.35 -1.46
CA VAL A 135 -31.06 5.47 -2.60
C VAL A 135 -32.06 5.82 -3.70
N PRO A 136 -31.67 5.81 -4.99
CA PRO A 136 -32.60 6.01 -6.10
C PRO A 136 -33.82 5.07 -6.00
N GLU A 137 -34.99 5.57 -6.32
CA GLU A 137 -36.29 4.88 -6.08
C GLU A 137 -36.30 3.46 -6.66
N GLU A 138 -35.80 3.29 -7.87
CA GLU A 138 -35.69 2.00 -8.55
C GLU A 138 -34.84 0.95 -7.87
N TYR A 139 -34.03 1.34 -6.86
CA TYR A 139 -33.11 0.44 -6.12
C TYR A 139 -33.46 0.31 -4.64
N ARG A 140 -34.52 0.93 -4.13
CA ARG A 140 -34.87 0.94 -2.69
C ARG A 140 -35.02 -0.45 -2.10
N ASP A 141 -35.59 -1.39 -2.84
CA ASP A 141 -35.78 -2.78 -2.40
C ASP A 141 -34.47 -3.54 -2.17
N THR A 142 -33.40 -3.04 -2.75
CA THR A 142 -32.05 -3.63 -2.65
C THR A 142 -31.07 -2.73 -1.92
N ALA A 143 -31.56 -1.66 -1.28
CA ALA A 143 -30.74 -0.76 -0.47
C ALA A 143 -29.99 -1.54 0.62
N GLY A 144 -28.75 -1.20 0.83
CA GLY A 144 -27.87 -1.90 1.77
C GLY A 144 -27.11 -3.08 1.19
N TYR A 145 -27.59 -3.71 0.12
CA TYR A 145 -26.90 -4.85 -0.51
C TYR A 145 -25.87 -4.40 -1.54
N TYR A 146 -24.74 -5.09 -1.56
CA TYR A 146 -23.79 -5.08 -2.68
C TYR A 146 -24.24 -6.11 -3.71
N THR A 147 -24.47 -5.70 -4.94
CA THR A 147 -25.02 -6.58 -5.99
C THR A 147 -24.15 -6.59 -7.22
N VAL A 148 -24.03 -7.77 -7.85
CA VAL A 148 -23.36 -7.85 -9.17
C VAL A 148 -24.16 -7.04 -10.18
N GLU A 149 -23.48 -6.12 -10.85
CA GLU A 149 -24.05 -5.31 -11.92
C GLU A 149 -23.68 -5.86 -13.29
N ASP A 150 -22.41 -6.15 -13.50
CA ASP A 150 -21.91 -6.75 -14.72
C ASP A 150 -21.17 -8.06 -14.40
N LYS A 151 -21.53 -9.13 -15.11
CA LYS A 151 -21.01 -10.48 -14.87
C LYS A 151 -19.82 -10.86 -15.77
N GLN A 152 -19.23 -9.89 -16.45
CA GLN A 152 -18.04 -10.15 -17.26
C GLN A 152 -16.88 -10.65 -16.38
N PRO A 153 -15.95 -11.46 -16.92
CA PRO A 153 -14.71 -11.77 -16.21
C PRO A 153 -13.90 -10.52 -15.90
N PRO A 154 -13.11 -10.50 -14.81
CA PRO A 154 -12.17 -9.42 -14.56
C PRO A 154 -11.22 -9.19 -15.74
N ALA A 155 -11.20 -7.97 -16.26
CA ALA A 155 -10.37 -7.61 -17.40
C ALA A 155 -8.92 -7.30 -16.95
N TRP A 156 -7.96 -7.49 -17.85
CA TRP A 156 -6.59 -7.06 -17.64
C TRP A 156 -6.44 -5.58 -17.94
N ILE A 157 -5.75 -4.86 -17.04
CA ILE A 157 -5.47 -3.43 -17.18
C ILE A 157 -4.02 -3.08 -16.86
N THR A 158 -3.59 -1.97 -17.44
CA THR A 158 -2.40 -1.20 -17.09
C THR A 158 -2.81 0.13 -16.46
N PHE A 159 -1.87 0.92 -15.98
CA PHE A 159 -2.15 2.28 -15.48
C PHE A 159 -2.84 3.16 -16.55
N ASN A 160 -2.52 2.97 -17.82
CA ASN A 160 -3.11 3.76 -18.91
C ASN A 160 -4.59 3.46 -19.15
N ASP A 161 -5.06 2.28 -18.75
CA ASP A 161 -6.47 1.87 -18.87
C ASP A 161 -7.36 2.45 -17.75
N LEU A 162 -6.77 3.06 -16.72
CA LEU A 162 -7.54 3.73 -15.67
C LEU A 162 -8.26 4.96 -16.23
N PRO A 163 -9.45 5.30 -15.69
CA PRO A 163 -10.14 6.56 -15.99
C PRO A 163 -9.20 7.78 -15.88
N GLU A 164 -9.34 8.76 -16.78
CA GLU A 164 -8.40 9.89 -16.86
C GLU A 164 -8.32 10.69 -15.56
N PHE A 165 -9.44 10.88 -14.87
CA PHE A 165 -9.44 11.60 -13.60
C PHE A 165 -8.56 10.96 -12.52
N PHE A 166 -8.45 9.61 -12.46
CA PHE A 166 -7.50 8.93 -11.58
C PHE A 166 -6.06 9.18 -11.99
N LYS A 167 -5.78 9.17 -13.29
CA LYS A 167 -4.43 9.45 -13.80
C LYS A 167 -4.01 10.89 -13.53
N GLU A 168 -4.93 11.84 -13.74
CA GLU A 168 -4.71 13.26 -13.43
C GLU A 168 -4.50 13.48 -11.93
N LYS A 169 -5.33 12.86 -11.09
CA LYS A 169 -5.20 12.89 -9.64
C LYS A 169 -3.85 12.36 -9.20
N TYR A 170 -3.43 11.24 -9.73
CA TYR A 170 -2.11 10.68 -9.47
C TYR A 170 -0.99 11.65 -9.91
N ARG A 171 -1.08 12.22 -11.13
CA ARG A 171 -0.10 13.21 -11.63
C ARG A 171 -0.06 14.44 -10.74
N LYS A 172 -1.21 15.04 -10.41
CA LYS A 172 -1.29 16.20 -9.50
C LYS A 172 -0.69 15.90 -8.14
N ASN A 173 -0.96 14.72 -7.60
CA ASN A 173 -0.37 14.28 -6.34
C ASN A 173 1.14 14.08 -6.44
N MET A 174 1.65 13.63 -7.57
CA MET A 174 3.09 13.51 -7.82
C MET A 174 3.76 14.88 -8.04
N GLU A 175 3.13 15.79 -8.77
CA GLU A 175 3.60 17.16 -8.99
C GLU A 175 3.61 18.00 -7.71
N ALA A 176 2.55 17.91 -6.90
CA ALA A 176 2.49 18.57 -5.59
C ALA A 176 3.55 18.05 -4.61
N LYS A 177 4.12 16.88 -4.90
CA LYS A 177 5.15 16.20 -4.10
C LYS A 177 6.56 16.45 -4.56
N ILE A 178 6.79 17.19 -5.66
CA ILE A 178 8.14 17.64 -5.96
C ILE A 178 8.51 18.59 -4.82
N PRO A 179 9.24 18.15 -3.78
CA PRO A 179 9.72 19.07 -2.76
C PRO A 179 10.60 20.04 -3.51
N LYS A 180 10.37 21.35 -3.35
CA LYS A 180 11.42 22.32 -3.67
C LYS A 180 12.69 21.77 -3.06
N PRO A 181 13.76 21.53 -3.84
CA PRO A 181 14.93 20.83 -3.35
C PRO A 181 15.41 21.56 -2.08
N ARG A 182 15.20 20.94 -0.94
CA ARG A 182 15.96 21.30 0.25
C ARG A 182 17.36 20.80 -0.08
N THR A 183 18.24 21.75 -0.41
CA THR A 183 19.67 21.51 -0.57
C THR A 183 20.22 20.96 0.73
N TYR A 184 20.05 19.67 0.94
CA TYR A 184 20.85 18.90 1.88
C TYR A 184 22.18 18.64 1.17
N THR A 185 23.18 19.44 1.49
CA THR A 185 24.55 19.18 1.08
C THR A 185 25.15 18.14 2.02
N PRO A 186 25.27 16.89 1.63
CA PRO A 186 26.06 15.93 2.43
C PRO A 186 27.52 16.36 2.28
N LYS A 187 28.13 16.73 3.39
CA LYS A 187 29.58 16.87 3.46
C LYS A 187 30.22 15.48 3.47
N HIS A 188 30.23 14.74 2.41
CA HIS A 188 31.20 13.66 2.18
C HIS A 188 31.01 12.94 0.86
N ALA A 189 32.13 12.87 0.16
CA ALA A 189 32.61 11.85 -0.76
C ALA A 189 32.02 11.76 -2.17
N ASN A 190 32.92 11.78 -3.10
CA ASN A 190 32.91 11.42 -4.50
C ASN A 190 32.22 10.07 -4.78
N GLY A 191 30.89 10.07 -4.87
CA GLY A 191 30.08 8.94 -5.25
C GLY A 191 28.62 9.36 -5.40
N LYS A 192 27.92 8.88 -6.41
CA LYS A 192 26.48 9.04 -6.51
C LYS A 192 25.83 8.49 -5.23
N GLN A 193 25.16 9.35 -4.48
CA GLN A 193 24.42 8.93 -3.30
C GLN A 193 23.16 8.21 -3.77
N SER A 194 22.78 7.10 -3.11
CA SER A 194 21.54 6.39 -3.37
C SER A 194 20.33 7.32 -3.21
N ALA A 195 19.39 7.25 -4.14
CA ALA A 195 18.12 7.97 -4.11
C ALA A 195 17.25 7.56 -2.90
N LEU A 196 17.53 6.42 -2.28
CA LEU A 196 16.87 5.93 -1.06
C LEU A 196 16.76 7.01 0.02
N PHE A 197 17.83 7.80 0.22
CA PHE A 197 17.88 8.80 1.31
C PHE A 197 17.09 10.08 1.01
N SER A 198 16.60 10.25 -0.22
CA SER A 198 15.75 11.38 -0.62
C SER A 198 14.27 11.05 -0.66
N ILE A 199 13.87 9.78 -0.43
CA ILE A 199 12.47 9.38 -0.41
C ILE A 199 11.75 10.06 0.76
N ALA A 200 10.72 10.84 0.45
CA ALA A 200 9.87 11.45 1.47
C ALA A 200 8.84 10.46 2.00
N ALA A 201 8.38 10.66 3.25
CA ALA A 201 7.28 9.83 3.77
C ALA A 201 5.99 10.01 2.96
N SER A 202 5.76 11.17 2.36
CA SER A 202 4.67 11.42 1.43
C SER A 202 4.70 10.53 0.20
N ASP A 203 5.88 10.22 -0.33
CA ASP A 203 6.02 9.32 -1.48
C ASP A 203 5.59 7.90 -1.11
N VAL A 204 5.96 7.46 0.10
CA VAL A 204 5.55 6.16 0.64
C VAL A 204 4.03 6.13 0.84
N VAL A 205 3.46 7.15 1.49
CA VAL A 205 2.00 7.26 1.71
C VAL A 205 1.24 7.16 0.42
N SER A 206 1.67 7.88 -0.60
CA SER A 206 0.98 7.91 -1.90
C SER A 206 0.98 6.58 -2.62
N ARG A 207 2.08 5.84 -2.53
CA ARG A 207 2.18 4.52 -3.17
C ARG A 207 1.48 3.43 -2.39
N GLU A 208 1.39 3.56 -1.07
CA GLU A 208 0.73 2.59 -0.18
C GLU A 208 -0.75 2.93 0.10
N GLY A 209 -1.29 3.99 -0.49
CA GLY A 209 -2.72 4.32 -0.45
C GLY A 209 -3.18 5.11 0.77
N GLY A 210 -2.28 5.85 1.39
CA GLY A 210 -2.65 6.79 2.45
C GLY A 210 -3.16 8.13 1.90
N ASP A 211 -3.74 8.94 2.77
CA ASP A 211 -4.19 10.31 2.48
C ASP A 211 -3.10 11.32 2.86
N LEU A 212 -2.79 12.24 1.97
CA LEU A 212 -1.79 13.28 2.21
C LEU A 212 -2.34 14.51 2.92
N ASN A 213 -3.64 14.55 3.19
CA ASN A 213 -4.24 15.63 3.94
C ASN A 213 -3.81 15.55 5.43
N PRO A 214 -3.05 16.53 5.96
CA PRO A 214 -2.54 16.45 7.33
C PRO A 214 -3.65 16.54 8.39
N THR A 215 -4.86 16.95 8.03
CA THR A 215 -6.01 17.02 8.93
C THR A 215 -6.79 15.70 8.99
N LYS A 216 -6.53 14.77 8.09
CA LYS A 216 -7.22 13.49 8.02
C LYS A 216 -6.38 12.36 8.62
N ARG A 217 -7.07 11.37 9.17
CA ARG A 217 -6.49 10.09 9.58
C ARG A 217 -7.02 8.99 8.70
N TRP A 218 -6.21 7.96 8.48
CA TRP A 218 -6.56 6.79 7.67
C TRP A 218 -5.98 5.51 8.27
N SER A 219 -6.31 4.36 7.67
CA SER A 219 -5.79 3.05 8.08
C SER A 219 -4.27 2.99 7.98
N CYS A 220 -3.64 2.39 8.97
CA CYS A 220 -2.19 2.27 8.98
C CYS A 220 -1.69 1.38 7.84
N ILE A 221 -0.66 1.86 7.12
CA ILE A 221 -0.02 1.09 6.04
C ILE A 221 0.92 0.00 6.54
N PHE A 222 1.26 0.00 7.82
CA PHE A 222 2.21 -0.94 8.42
C PHE A 222 1.55 -2.11 9.14
N HIS A 223 0.38 -1.88 9.70
CA HIS A 223 -0.35 -2.87 10.49
C HIS A 223 -1.84 -2.59 10.41
N ASP A 224 -2.62 -3.58 10.81
CA ASP A 224 -4.06 -3.45 10.81
C ASP A 224 -4.56 -2.48 11.88
N SER A 225 -5.64 -1.81 11.54
CA SER A 225 -6.31 -0.86 12.42
C SER A 225 -7.79 -1.18 12.49
N SER A 226 -8.29 -1.39 13.69
CA SER A 226 -9.72 -1.57 13.93
C SER A 226 -10.54 -0.29 13.76
N THR A 227 -9.87 0.87 13.76
CA THR A 227 -10.54 2.19 13.73
C THR A 227 -10.39 2.91 12.40
N GLU A 228 -9.63 2.34 11.43
CA GLU A 228 -9.30 2.95 10.14
C GLU A 228 -8.71 4.40 10.22
N ALA A 229 -8.31 4.84 11.42
CA ALA A 229 -7.91 6.21 11.72
C ALA A 229 -6.61 6.27 12.55
N ASN A 230 -5.69 5.32 12.34
CA ASN A 230 -4.47 5.20 13.13
C ASN A 230 -3.22 5.80 12.48
N MET A 231 -3.34 6.39 11.31
CA MET A 231 -2.23 7.02 10.62
C MET A 231 -2.61 8.40 10.07
N SER A 232 -1.66 9.30 10.04
CA SER A 232 -1.76 10.61 9.39
C SER A 232 -0.39 11.04 8.89
N ILE A 233 -0.35 12.09 8.05
CA ILE A 233 0.89 12.80 7.74
C ILE A 233 0.90 14.13 8.51
N SER A 234 2.05 14.49 9.05
CA SER A 234 2.21 15.78 9.75
C SER A 234 2.53 16.90 8.78
N ASP A 235 2.37 18.17 9.22
CA ASP A 235 2.79 19.38 8.49
C ASP A 235 4.29 19.37 8.13
N LYS A 236 5.09 18.60 8.86
CA LYS A 236 6.51 18.40 8.60
C LYS A 236 6.80 17.30 7.59
N GLY A 237 5.76 16.67 7.02
CA GLY A 237 5.88 15.57 6.07
C GLY A 237 6.33 14.26 6.69
N LEU A 238 6.09 14.04 7.99
CA LEU A 238 6.35 12.79 8.67
C LEU A 238 5.07 11.96 8.77
N LEU A 239 5.19 10.67 8.55
CA LEU A 239 4.12 9.71 8.72
C LEU A 239 3.95 9.40 10.21
N GLN A 240 2.77 9.62 10.76
CA GLN A 240 2.47 9.44 12.18
C GLN A 240 1.62 8.19 12.39
N CYS A 241 2.13 7.23 13.15
CA CYS A 241 1.35 6.10 13.63
C CYS A 241 0.82 6.40 15.03
N TRP A 242 -0.48 6.58 15.15
CA TRP A 242 -1.15 6.93 16.43
C TRP A 242 -1.30 5.73 17.35
N ARG A 243 -1.29 4.50 16.82
CA ARG A 243 -1.32 3.28 17.63
C ARG A 243 -0.07 3.12 18.48
N HIS A 244 1.10 3.38 17.91
CA HIS A 244 2.38 3.24 18.61
C HIS A 244 2.95 4.58 19.07
N SER A 245 2.26 5.69 18.80
CA SER A 245 2.71 7.04 19.13
C SER A 245 4.10 7.39 18.58
N VAL A 246 4.36 6.98 17.34
CA VAL A 246 5.65 7.17 16.66
C VAL A 246 5.49 7.85 15.31
N SER A 247 6.54 8.52 14.86
CA SER A 247 6.64 9.17 13.54
C SER A 247 7.74 8.52 12.70
N HIS A 248 7.54 8.45 11.39
CA HIS A 248 8.46 7.87 10.43
C HIS A 248 8.79 8.86 9.31
N ASN A 249 10.04 8.93 8.92
CA ASN A 249 10.44 9.47 7.62
C ASN A 249 10.30 8.39 6.52
N GLY A 250 10.61 8.74 5.26
CA GLY A 250 10.48 7.79 4.16
C GLY A 250 11.34 6.53 4.31
N LEU A 251 12.58 6.67 4.75
CA LEU A 251 13.49 5.54 4.97
C LEU A 251 12.97 4.60 6.07
N GLN A 252 12.53 5.16 7.20
CA GLN A 252 11.94 4.38 8.30
C GLN A 252 10.67 3.64 7.85
N ALA A 253 9.81 4.32 7.08
CA ALA A 253 8.62 3.72 6.52
C ALA A 253 8.96 2.52 5.61
N LEU A 254 9.97 2.65 4.74
CA LEU A 254 10.41 1.56 3.87
C LEU A 254 11.02 0.39 4.65
N ALA A 255 11.74 0.65 5.75
CA ALA A 255 12.28 -0.40 6.62
C ALA A 255 11.16 -1.23 7.28
N VAL A 256 10.06 -0.57 7.70
CA VAL A 256 8.87 -1.27 8.22
C VAL A 256 8.18 -2.07 7.12
N LEU A 257 7.98 -1.46 5.95
CA LEU A 257 7.32 -2.11 4.81
C LEU A 257 8.10 -3.31 4.26
N SER A 258 9.44 -3.28 4.41
CA SER A 258 10.28 -4.43 4.06
C SER A 258 10.11 -5.62 5.01
N GLY A 259 9.47 -5.43 6.16
CA GLY A 259 9.31 -6.43 7.21
C GLY A 259 10.54 -6.62 8.09
N TYR A 260 11.59 -5.81 7.92
CA TYR A 260 12.82 -5.92 8.70
C TYR A 260 12.66 -5.38 10.13
N MET A 261 11.89 -4.31 10.30
CA MET A 261 11.59 -3.70 11.61
C MET A 261 10.10 -3.58 11.82
N SER A 262 9.68 -3.61 13.08
CA SER A 262 8.31 -3.22 13.44
C SER A 262 8.11 -1.71 13.33
N CYS A 263 6.85 -1.29 13.27
CA CYS A 263 6.49 0.13 13.27
C CYS A 263 7.03 0.87 14.51
N GLU A 264 7.01 0.23 15.68
CA GLU A 264 7.49 0.82 16.93
C GLU A 264 9.01 0.97 16.94
N GLU A 265 9.75 -0.05 16.52
CA GLU A 265 11.22 -0.04 16.47
C GLU A 265 11.77 0.99 15.49
N ALA A 266 11.15 1.13 14.32
CA ALA A 266 11.59 2.06 13.28
C ALA A 266 11.22 3.52 13.58
N GLY A 267 10.18 3.74 14.38
CA GLY A 267 9.60 5.05 14.60
C GLY A 267 10.33 5.89 15.67
N SER A 268 10.10 7.19 15.59
CA SER A 268 10.56 8.15 16.61
C SER A 268 9.38 8.63 17.45
N PRO A 269 9.46 8.74 18.78
CA PRO A 269 8.36 9.20 19.62
C PRO A 269 7.79 10.56 19.17
N HIS A 270 6.46 10.74 19.24
CA HIS A 270 5.80 12.01 18.88
C HIS A 270 6.21 13.20 19.77
N ARG A 271 6.62 12.94 21.00
CA ARG A 271 7.02 13.97 21.97
C ARG A 271 8.48 14.30 21.79
N GLY A 272 8.76 15.48 21.25
CA GLY A 272 10.08 16.07 21.29
C GLY A 272 10.77 16.29 19.95
N GLY A 273 10.17 17.10 19.08
CA GLY A 273 10.88 17.72 17.96
C GLY A 273 11.33 16.75 16.88
N GLY A 274 11.04 17.10 15.68
CA GLY A 274 11.27 16.44 14.42
C GLY A 274 12.16 15.20 14.42
N ALA A 275 11.65 14.12 13.86
CA ALA A 275 12.43 12.95 13.58
C ALA A 275 13.72 13.36 12.83
N SER A 276 14.82 13.40 13.55
CA SER A 276 16.11 13.60 12.93
C SER A 276 16.37 12.37 12.03
N PRO A 277 16.86 12.55 10.80
CA PRO A 277 17.40 11.44 10.00
C PRO A 277 18.43 10.59 10.75
N SER A 278 18.93 11.11 11.87
CA SER A 278 19.95 10.46 12.69
C SER A 278 19.47 9.25 13.52
N MET A 279 18.15 9.04 13.71
CA MET A 279 17.72 7.95 14.62
C MET A 279 17.75 6.54 14.01
N MET A 280 17.76 6.39 12.68
CA MET A 280 18.13 5.10 12.05
C MET A 280 19.63 4.95 11.83
N THR A 281 20.44 5.84 12.38
CA THR A 281 21.89 5.84 12.14
C THR A 281 22.66 4.66 12.77
N GLY A 282 21.96 3.80 13.52
CA GLY A 282 22.56 2.61 14.14
C GLY A 282 22.34 1.30 13.37
N ASP A 283 21.29 1.16 12.55
CA ASP A 283 20.94 -0.11 11.91
C ASP A 283 21.19 -0.11 10.40
N ASP A 284 22.36 -0.66 10.01
CA ASP A 284 22.77 -0.78 8.63
C ASP A 284 21.95 -1.86 7.87
N GLY A 285 21.36 -2.82 8.60
CA GLY A 285 20.47 -3.83 8.05
C GLY A 285 19.14 -3.21 7.61
N ALA A 286 18.61 -2.28 8.40
CA ALA A 286 17.41 -1.54 8.02
C ALA A 286 17.60 -0.76 6.70
N ILE A 287 18.79 -0.19 6.48
CA ILE A 287 19.12 0.51 5.24
C ILE A 287 19.16 -0.48 4.06
N LEU A 288 19.76 -1.65 4.22
CA LEU A 288 19.80 -2.68 3.19
C LEU A 288 18.38 -3.12 2.81
N HIS A 289 17.57 -3.51 3.78
CA HIS A 289 16.23 -4.01 3.52
C HIS A 289 15.29 -2.94 2.96
N ALA A 290 15.43 -1.68 3.42
CA ALA A 290 14.71 -0.55 2.83
C ALA A 290 15.13 -0.28 1.38
N TRP A 291 16.43 -0.40 1.04
CA TRP A 291 16.93 -0.24 -0.32
C TRP A 291 16.43 -1.35 -1.25
N ILE A 292 16.48 -2.61 -0.82
CA ILE A 292 15.95 -3.75 -1.58
C ILE A 292 14.44 -3.57 -1.84
N TYR A 293 13.69 -3.20 -0.80
CA TYR A 293 12.26 -2.92 -0.92
C TYR A 293 11.99 -1.78 -1.89
N ALA A 294 12.73 -0.67 -1.72
CA ALA A 294 12.57 0.52 -2.57
C ALA A 294 12.85 0.21 -4.04
N LYS A 295 13.89 -0.57 -4.34
CA LYS A 295 14.22 -1.01 -5.68
C LYS A 295 13.14 -1.94 -6.24
N LYS A 296 12.77 -2.97 -5.51
CA LYS A 296 11.75 -3.96 -5.91
C LYS A 296 10.40 -3.32 -6.24
N TYR A 297 10.03 -2.26 -5.54
CA TYR A 297 8.73 -1.59 -5.72
C TYR A 297 8.84 -0.24 -6.45
N GLY A 298 9.98 0.04 -7.09
CA GLY A 298 10.16 1.19 -7.98
C GLY A 298 10.15 2.55 -7.27
N TYR A 299 10.50 2.61 -5.98
CA TYR A 299 10.70 3.89 -5.27
C TYR A 299 11.99 4.59 -5.68
N ILE A 300 12.96 3.83 -6.13
CA ILE A 300 14.25 4.28 -6.62
C ILE A 300 14.53 3.67 -8.00
N PRO A 301 15.41 4.27 -8.83
CA PRO A 301 15.81 3.70 -10.10
C PRO A 301 16.38 2.29 -9.98
N GLU A 302 16.27 1.51 -11.05
CA GLU A 302 16.79 0.15 -11.07
C GLU A 302 18.33 0.10 -10.96
N ASP A 303 19.00 1.13 -11.48
CA ASP A 303 20.45 1.33 -11.41
C ASP A 303 20.90 2.13 -10.17
N ASP A 304 20.03 2.32 -9.17
CA ASP A 304 20.38 3.05 -7.96
C ASP A 304 21.52 2.37 -7.21
N PRO A 305 22.60 3.11 -6.84
CA PRO A 305 23.75 2.50 -6.20
C PRO A 305 23.40 1.96 -4.81
N VAL A 306 23.97 0.81 -4.48
CA VAL A 306 23.82 0.21 -3.14
C VAL A 306 24.42 1.15 -2.10
N PRO A 307 23.68 1.51 -1.02
CA PRO A 307 24.22 2.35 0.03
C PRO A 307 25.45 1.72 0.69
N VAL A 308 26.50 2.50 0.91
CA VAL A 308 27.76 2.02 1.55
C VAL A 308 27.49 1.31 2.88
N ARG A 309 26.55 1.82 3.68
CA ARG A 309 26.17 1.18 4.95
C ARG A 309 25.50 -0.19 4.76
N ALA A 310 24.73 -0.38 3.70
CA ALA A 310 24.18 -1.69 3.34
C ALA A 310 25.28 -2.69 2.97
N LEU A 311 26.27 -2.24 2.19
CA LEU A 311 27.46 -3.06 1.89
C LEU A 311 28.26 -3.43 3.14
N HIS A 312 28.40 -2.50 4.08
CA HIS A 312 29.04 -2.75 5.38
C HIS A 312 28.29 -3.79 6.21
N TYR A 313 26.96 -3.74 6.20
CA TYR A 313 26.14 -4.74 6.88
C TYR A 313 26.39 -6.14 6.34
N ILE A 314 26.35 -6.31 5.03
CA ILE A 314 26.59 -7.62 4.38
C ILE A 314 28.02 -8.11 4.72
N ALA A 315 29.03 -7.24 4.57
CA ALA A 315 30.43 -7.59 4.88
C ALA A 315 30.60 -8.08 6.32
N ARG A 316 29.96 -7.43 7.29
CA ARG A 316 30.00 -7.84 8.71
C ARG A 316 29.22 -9.12 8.97
N LYS A 317 27.98 -9.21 8.44
CA LYS A 317 27.09 -10.35 8.61
C LYS A 317 27.74 -11.66 8.14
N HIS A 318 28.46 -11.61 7.02
CA HIS A 318 29.14 -12.76 6.43
C HIS A 318 30.61 -12.91 6.85
N GLY A 319 31.08 -12.13 7.83
CA GLY A 319 32.43 -12.24 8.37
C GLY A 319 33.55 -11.89 7.39
N LEU A 320 33.25 -11.17 6.30
CA LEU A 320 34.19 -10.85 5.22
C LEU A 320 35.14 -9.71 5.60
N TYR A 321 34.63 -8.72 6.32
CA TYR A 321 35.35 -7.51 6.68
C TYR A 321 34.64 -6.76 7.80
N LYS A 322 35.40 -6.02 8.60
CA LYS A 322 34.88 -5.13 9.66
C LYS A 322 35.21 -3.67 9.33
N PRO A 323 34.44 -3.02 8.43
CA PRO A 323 34.74 -1.66 8.02
C PRO A 323 34.55 -0.67 9.15
N LYS A 324 35.40 0.34 9.19
CA LYS A 324 35.17 1.54 10.00
C LYS A 324 34.09 2.41 9.38
N ASN A 325 33.52 3.32 10.17
CA ASN A 325 32.46 4.17 9.71
C ASN A 325 32.94 5.05 8.53
N GLY A 326 32.24 4.98 7.37
CA GLY A 326 32.60 5.71 6.17
C GLY A 326 33.75 5.12 5.33
N GLU A 327 34.33 4.00 5.73
CA GLU A 327 35.39 3.32 4.99
C GLU A 327 34.83 2.63 3.75
N LEU A 328 35.54 2.70 2.62
CA LEU A 328 35.19 1.92 1.44
C LEU A 328 35.69 0.49 1.59
N LEU A 329 34.89 -0.48 1.18
CA LEU A 329 35.29 -1.88 1.19
C LEU A 329 36.46 -2.10 0.23
N PRO A 330 37.48 -2.90 0.61
CA PRO A 330 38.54 -3.33 -0.30
C PRO A 330 37.94 -4.02 -1.55
N PRO A 331 38.50 -3.83 -2.76
CA PRO A 331 37.91 -4.36 -4.00
C PRO A 331 37.54 -5.84 -3.98
N PRO A 332 38.36 -6.76 -3.42
CA PRO A 332 37.98 -8.18 -3.34
C PRO A 332 36.78 -8.44 -2.43
N VAL A 333 36.68 -7.68 -1.31
CA VAL A 333 35.57 -7.76 -0.37
C VAL A 333 34.30 -7.19 -1.02
N TYR A 334 34.43 -6.06 -1.70
CA TYR A 334 33.32 -5.43 -2.43
C TYR A 334 32.72 -6.37 -3.48
N ALA A 335 33.54 -7.01 -4.29
CA ALA A 335 33.09 -7.97 -5.29
C ALA A 335 32.32 -9.16 -4.65
N LYS A 336 32.84 -9.68 -3.54
CA LYS A 336 32.17 -10.78 -2.81
C LYS A 336 30.86 -10.34 -2.17
N VAL A 337 30.80 -9.11 -1.64
CA VAL A 337 29.55 -8.53 -1.07
C VAL A 337 28.49 -8.37 -2.15
N LEU A 338 28.86 -7.95 -3.36
CA LEU A 338 27.90 -7.85 -4.47
C LEU A 338 27.37 -9.21 -4.89
N SER A 339 28.22 -10.25 -4.98
CA SER A 339 27.77 -11.62 -5.26
C SER A 339 26.74 -12.11 -4.25
N ILE A 340 26.99 -11.88 -2.95
CA ILE A 340 26.05 -12.24 -1.89
C ILE A 340 24.74 -11.45 -2.00
N LEU A 341 24.82 -10.17 -2.34
CA LEU A 341 23.62 -9.35 -2.54
C LEU A 341 22.73 -9.88 -3.66
N GLU A 342 23.32 -10.38 -4.74
CA GLU A 342 22.60 -10.97 -5.87
C GLU A 342 22.04 -12.37 -5.57
N GLU A 343 22.70 -13.14 -4.71
CA GLU A 343 22.34 -14.52 -4.39
C GLU A 343 21.29 -14.62 -3.26
N ASP A 344 21.41 -13.77 -2.23
CA ASP A 344 20.66 -13.90 -0.96
C ASP A 344 19.54 -12.87 -0.79
N TYR A 345 19.49 -11.86 -1.63
CA TYR A 345 18.57 -10.73 -1.51
C TYR A 345 17.88 -10.35 -2.84
#